data_dc8c2db4ac551bbc1b36254836b8507e
#
_entry.id   dc8c2db4ac551bbc1b36254836b8507e
#
_cell.length_a   1.000
_cell.length_b   1.000
_cell.length_c   1.000
_cell.angle_alpha   90.00
_cell.angle_beta   90.00
_cell.angle_gamma   90.00
#
_symmetry.space_group_name_H-M   'P 1'
#
loop_
_entity.id
_entity.type
_entity.pdbx_description
1 polymer ?
#
loop_
_entity_poly.entity_id
_entity_poly.type
_entity_poly.pdbx_seq_one_letter_code
_entity_poly.pdbx_strand_id
1 'polypeptide(L)'
;LGIAGIFNQTADKILFPFLFEDKDYAATQLGIYGACFKVAVVMVMFIQAFRYAYEPFIFAKNKDDDNTKAYSEAMKYFIIFSLIIFLGVMYYLDILKYFVDAKYYPGLRVVPIVMLGELFFGIYFNLSFWYKLIDQTQWGAYFSTIGCVVTVLMIVLLAPVYGYMACAWASFASNLLMMILSYAIGQKKFPIQYDIRSAVIYGILAVLFYAAGMLPRIDSEILRLG
;
A
#
# COMPACT_ATOMS: atom_id res chain seq x y z
N LEU A 1 9.44 5.74 12.98
CA LEU A 1 9.54 4.45 12.29
C LEU A 1 10.74 3.71 12.86
N GLY A 2 10.52 2.54 13.50
CA GLY A 2 11.62 1.71 13.99
C GLY A 2 12.41 1.09 12.84
N ILE A 3 13.60 0.55 13.14
CA ILE A 3 14.49 -0.12 12.17
C ILE A 3 13.73 -1.17 11.35
N ALA A 4 12.85 -1.96 11.98
CA ALA A 4 12.01 -2.94 11.29
C ALA A 4 11.07 -2.33 10.24
N GLY A 5 10.56 -1.11 10.47
CA GLY A 5 9.71 -0.42 9.49
C GLY A 5 10.49 0.04 8.26
N ILE A 6 11.72 0.53 8.44
CA ILE A 6 12.61 0.90 7.34
C ILE A 6 13.01 -0.34 6.55
N PHE A 7 13.37 -1.41 7.25
CA PHE A 7 13.73 -2.68 6.61
C PHE A 7 12.56 -3.24 5.79
N ASN A 8 11.33 -3.20 6.31
CA ASN A 8 10.14 -3.67 5.59
C ASN A 8 9.94 -2.95 4.25
N GLN A 9 10.25 -1.65 4.19
CA GLN A 9 10.14 -0.84 2.96
C GLN A 9 11.29 -1.04 1.96
N THR A 10 12.39 -1.67 2.39
CA THR A 10 13.59 -1.86 1.56
C THR A 10 14.01 -3.32 1.45
N ALA A 11 13.24 -4.22 2.06
CA ALA A 11 13.55 -5.66 2.11
C ALA A 11 13.69 -6.29 0.72
N ASP A 12 12.86 -5.87 -0.23
CA ASP A 12 12.92 -6.26 -1.63
C ASP A 12 14.30 -5.99 -2.26
N LYS A 13 14.84 -4.80 -2.05
CA LYS A 13 16.13 -4.37 -2.62
C LYS A 13 17.31 -5.09 -1.96
N ILE A 14 17.17 -5.46 -0.68
CA ILE A 14 18.22 -6.13 0.07
C ILE A 14 18.22 -7.63 -0.21
N LEU A 15 17.04 -8.27 -0.18
CA LEU A 15 16.94 -9.73 -0.25
C LEU A 15 17.06 -10.28 -1.68
N PHE A 16 16.50 -9.56 -2.65
CA PHE A 16 16.39 -10.06 -4.02
C PHE A 16 17.74 -10.46 -4.65
N PRO A 17 18.84 -9.67 -4.49
CA PRO A 17 20.16 -10.08 -5.00
C PRO A 17 20.75 -11.34 -4.37
N PHE A 18 20.28 -11.74 -3.19
CA PHE A 18 20.76 -12.95 -2.50
C PHE A 18 19.96 -14.20 -2.85
N LEU A 19 18.75 -14.04 -3.45
CA LEU A 19 17.86 -15.15 -3.77
C LEU A 19 18.15 -15.79 -5.13
N PHE A 20 18.91 -15.13 -5.99
CA PHE A 20 19.21 -15.60 -7.33
C PHE A 20 20.73 -15.75 -7.51
N GLU A 21 21.15 -16.86 -8.13
CA GLU A 21 22.55 -17.08 -8.49
C GLU A 21 23.00 -16.12 -9.59
N ASP A 22 22.09 -15.84 -10.55
CA ASP A 22 22.30 -14.85 -11.61
C ASP A 22 21.95 -13.44 -11.10
N LYS A 23 23.01 -12.67 -10.81
CA LYS A 23 22.90 -11.30 -10.32
C LYS A 23 22.33 -10.33 -11.37
N ASP A 24 22.59 -10.59 -12.66
CA ASP A 24 22.07 -9.75 -13.74
C ASP A 24 20.56 -9.95 -13.91
N TYR A 25 20.09 -11.18 -13.77
CA TYR A 25 18.66 -11.47 -13.72
C TYR A 25 18.00 -10.79 -12.51
N ALA A 26 18.58 -10.92 -11.31
CA ALA A 26 18.06 -10.27 -10.10
C ALA A 26 17.97 -8.73 -10.26
N ALA A 27 19.03 -8.11 -10.79
CA ALA A 27 19.08 -6.68 -11.05
C ALA A 27 18.00 -6.24 -12.07
N THR A 28 17.80 -7.04 -13.11
CA THR A 28 16.76 -6.79 -14.12
C THR A 28 15.37 -6.85 -13.51
N GLN A 29 15.07 -7.87 -12.70
CA GLN A 29 13.77 -8.02 -12.02
C GLN A 29 13.51 -6.84 -11.07
N LEU A 30 14.49 -6.46 -10.24
CA LEU A 30 14.38 -5.29 -9.37
C LEU A 30 14.25 -3.98 -10.16
N GLY A 31 14.93 -3.87 -11.30
CA GLY A 31 14.83 -2.73 -12.21
C GLY A 31 13.42 -2.56 -12.74
N ILE A 32 12.76 -3.67 -13.15
CA ILE A 32 11.37 -3.69 -13.60
C ILE A 32 10.44 -3.22 -12.47
N TYR A 33 10.56 -3.81 -11.28
CA TYR A 33 9.76 -3.43 -10.12
C TYR A 33 9.94 -1.97 -9.74
N GLY A 34 11.20 -1.52 -9.59
CA GLY A 34 11.52 -0.15 -9.21
C GLY A 34 11.07 0.90 -10.24
N ALA A 35 11.16 0.59 -11.53
CA ALA A 35 10.67 1.47 -12.59
C ALA A 35 9.15 1.62 -12.54
N CYS A 36 8.41 0.53 -12.36
CA CYS A 36 6.95 0.55 -12.27
C CYS A 36 6.45 1.13 -10.94
N PHE A 37 7.21 0.95 -9.85
CA PHE A 37 6.91 1.58 -8.56
C PHE A 37 6.86 3.11 -8.65
N LYS A 38 7.64 3.72 -9.56
CA LYS A 38 7.60 5.18 -9.78
C LYS A 38 6.21 5.70 -10.15
N VAL A 39 5.39 4.89 -10.82
CA VAL A 39 4.00 5.26 -11.13
C VAL A 39 3.15 5.25 -9.86
N ALA A 40 3.40 4.32 -8.94
CA ALA A 40 2.70 4.25 -7.66
C ALA A 40 3.15 5.33 -6.65
N VAL A 41 4.27 6.03 -6.90
CA VAL A 41 4.79 7.08 -6.00
C VAL A 41 3.76 8.19 -5.74
N VAL A 42 2.85 8.45 -6.67
CA VAL A 42 1.75 9.41 -6.47
C VAL A 42 0.95 9.09 -5.21
N MET A 43 0.63 7.79 -4.98
CA MET A 43 -0.05 7.35 -3.75
C MET A 43 0.83 7.57 -2.52
N VAL A 44 2.10 7.23 -2.60
CA VAL A 44 3.06 7.43 -1.49
C VAL A 44 3.15 8.90 -1.12
N MET A 45 3.24 9.79 -2.11
CA MET A 45 3.28 11.24 -1.87
C MET A 45 2.01 11.75 -1.20
N PHE A 46 0.84 11.29 -1.63
CA PHE A 46 -0.42 11.64 -0.98
C PHE A 46 -0.45 11.18 0.48
N ILE A 47 -0.06 9.93 0.75
CA ILE A 47 -0.01 9.38 2.11
C ILE A 47 0.92 10.22 2.99
N GLN A 48 2.09 10.61 2.48
CA GLN A 48 3.04 11.43 3.23
C GLN A 48 2.49 12.84 3.50
N ALA A 49 1.88 13.48 2.48
CA ALA A 49 1.26 14.79 2.65
C ALA A 49 0.13 14.75 3.68
N PHE A 50 -0.75 13.75 3.58
CA PHE A 50 -1.82 13.53 4.55
C PHE A 50 -1.26 13.32 5.97
N ARG A 51 -0.24 12.51 6.10
CA ARG A 51 0.43 12.22 7.37
C ARG A 51 0.96 13.48 8.04
N TYR A 52 1.65 14.37 7.30
CA TYR A 52 2.18 15.62 7.83
C TYR A 52 1.08 16.58 8.31
N ALA A 53 -0.06 16.61 7.63
CA ALA A 53 -1.21 17.41 8.04
C ALA A 53 -1.98 16.79 9.21
N TYR A 54 -2.12 15.47 9.19
CA TYR A 54 -2.97 14.74 10.13
C TYR A 54 -2.34 14.55 11.51
N GLU A 55 -1.02 14.34 11.60
CA GLU A 55 -0.33 14.08 12.86
C GLU A 55 -0.51 15.23 13.88
N PRO A 56 -0.24 16.51 13.55
CA PRO A 56 -0.48 17.62 14.49
C PRO A 56 -1.97 17.80 14.81
N PHE A 57 -2.86 17.59 13.83
CA PHE A 57 -4.31 17.65 14.04
C PHE A 57 -4.78 16.67 15.11
N ILE A 58 -4.33 15.42 15.07
CA ILE A 58 -4.67 14.38 16.05
C ILE A 58 -4.25 14.78 17.46
N PHE A 59 -3.00 15.24 17.64
CA PHE A 59 -2.49 15.63 18.95
C PHE A 59 -3.18 16.88 19.50
N ALA A 60 -3.58 17.81 18.64
CA ALA A 60 -4.36 18.99 19.05
C ALA A 60 -5.77 18.58 19.52
N LYS A 61 -6.44 17.70 18.76
CA LYS A 61 -7.80 17.21 19.05
C LYS A 61 -7.90 16.24 20.21
N ASN A 62 -6.80 15.61 20.63
CA ASN A 62 -6.83 14.64 21.72
C ASN A 62 -7.29 15.21 23.07
N LYS A 63 -7.32 16.54 23.21
CA LYS A 63 -7.80 17.23 24.40
C LYS A 63 -9.31 17.49 24.42
N ASP A 64 -10.01 17.24 23.31
CA ASP A 64 -11.43 17.48 23.15
C ASP A 64 -12.23 16.22 23.43
N ASP A 65 -13.43 16.35 24.01
CA ASP A 65 -14.31 15.21 24.35
C ASP A 65 -14.85 14.46 23.11
N ASP A 66 -14.88 15.09 21.93
CA ASP A 66 -15.40 14.54 20.69
C ASP A 66 -14.30 14.14 19.68
N ASN A 67 -13.13 13.74 20.17
CA ASN A 67 -11.96 13.42 19.37
C ASN A 67 -12.14 12.18 18.49
N THR A 68 -12.88 11.15 18.96
CA THR A 68 -13.04 9.88 18.25
C THR A 68 -13.84 10.00 16.94
N LYS A 69 -14.81 10.91 16.88
CA LYS A 69 -15.53 11.21 15.62
C LYS A 69 -14.62 11.84 14.59
N ALA A 70 -13.81 12.83 15.01
CA ALA A 70 -12.85 13.48 14.12
C ALA A 70 -11.86 12.48 13.51
N TYR A 71 -11.42 11.47 14.29
CA TYR A 71 -10.51 10.42 13.79
C TYR A 71 -11.22 9.50 12.79
N SER A 72 -12.48 9.15 13.04
CA SER A 72 -13.28 8.33 12.12
C SER A 72 -13.55 9.05 10.80
N GLU A 73 -13.92 10.33 10.84
CA GLU A 73 -14.15 11.15 9.65
C GLU A 73 -12.87 11.32 8.82
N ALA A 74 -11.75 11.63 9.46
CA ALA A 74 -10.48 11.78 8.77
C ALA A 74 -10.05 10.48 8.06
N MET A 75 -10.23 9.32 8.72
CA MET A 75 -10.00 8.02 8.10
C MET A 75 -10.89 7.79 6.89
N LYS A 76 -12.18 8.13 6.98
CA LYS A 76 -13.13 8.02 5.87
C LYS A 76 -12.70 8.85 4.66
N TYR A 77 -12.37 10.11 4.87
CA TYR A 77 -11.90 10.99 3.78
C TYR A 77 -10.56 10.53 3.21
N PHE A 78 -9.65 10.07 4.05
CA PHE A 78 -8.39 9.48 3.60
C PHE A 78 -8.62 8.31 2.63
N ILE A 79 -9.52 7.38 2.97
CA ILE A 79 -9.85 6.24 2.12
C ILE A 79 -10.47 6.72 0.80
N ILE A 80 -11.43 7.65 0.83
CA ILE A 80 -12.07 8.18 -0.37
C ILE A 80 -11.04 8.81 -1.31
N PHE A 81 -10.19 9.71 -0.82
CA PHE A 81 -9.18 10.36 -1.65
C PHE A 81 -8.14 9.39 -2.18
N SER A 82 -7.70 8.41 -1.37
CA SER A 82 -6.78 7.36 -1.82
C SER A 82 -7.39 6.51 -2.94
N LEU A 83 -8.67 6.17 -2.87
CA LEU A 83 -9.36 5.41 -3.91
C LEU A 83 -9.55 6.24 -5.20
N ILE A 84 -9.81 7.55 -5.08
CA ILE A 84 -9.85 8.45 -6.24
C ILE A 84 -8.48 8.51 -6.92
N ILE A 85 -7.39 8.62 -6.15
CA ILE A 85 -6.02 8.61 -6.68
C ILE A 85 -5.73 7.26 -7.36
N PHE A 86 -6.12 6.15 -6.71
CA PHE A 86 -5.98 4.81 -7.30
C PHE A 86 -6.67 4.74 -8.67
N LEU A 87 -7.93 5.11 -8.75
CA LEU A 87 -8.69 5.11 -10.01
C LEU A 87 -8.07 6.06 -11.04
N GLY A 88 -7.68 7.27 -10.62
CA GLY A 88 -7.01 8.24 -11.49
C GLY A 88 -5.75 7.65 -12.13
N VAL A 89 -4.85 7.06 -11.34
CA VAL A 89 -3.64 6.42 -11.86
C VAL A 89 -3.98 5.25 -12.78
N MET A 90 -4.97 4.41 -12.42
CA MET A 90 -5.36 3.25 -13.23
C MET A 90 -5.96 3.66 -14.58
N TYR A 91 -6.84 4.67 -14.62
CA TYR A 91 -7.44 5.14 -15.88
C TYR A 91 -6.42 5.84 -16.78
N TYR A 92 -5.47 6.58 -16.19
CA TYR A 92 -4.43 7.29 -16.94
C TYR A 92 -3.13 6.48 -17.08
N LEU A 93 -3.13 5.18 -16.76
CA LEU A 93 -1.93 4.34 -16.82
C LEU A 93 -1.29 4.32 -18.22
N ASP A 94 -2.10 4.39 -19.30
CA ASP A 94 -1.60 4.46 -20.68
C ASP A 94 -0.82 5.74 -20.99
N ILE A 95 -1.10 6.81 -20.25
CA ILE A 95 -0.32 8.06 -20.34
C ILE A 95 0.87 7.99 -19.39
N LEU A 96 0.65 7.51 -18.17
CA LEU A 96 1.68 7.44 -17.14
C LEU A 96 2.80 6.45 -17.49
N LYS A 97 2.53 5.43 -18.32
CA LYS A 97 3.57 4.49 -18.77
C LYS A 97 4.72 5.20 -19.52
N TYR A 98 4.49 6.34 -20.18
CA TYR A 98 5.54 7.11 -20.86
C TYR A 98 6.59 7.71 -19.92
N PHE A 99 6.33 7.77 -18.62
CA PHE A 99 7.34 8.10 -17.60
C PHE A 99 8.29 6.93 -17.28
N VAL A 100 8.01 5.75 -17.84
CA VAL A 100 8.78 4.52 -17.66
C VAL A 100 9.32 4.10 -19.03
N ASP A 101 10.57 3.64 -19.08
CA ASP A 101 11.18 3.13 -20.32
C ASP A 101 10.35 1.93 -20.84
N ALA A 102 10.16 1.86 -22.16
CA ALA A 102 9.34 0.85 -22.83
C ALA A 102 9.72 -0.60 -22.47
N LYS A 103 11.00 -0.86 -22.20
CA LYS A 103 11.49 -2.19 -21.77
C LYS A 103 10.88 -2.67 -20.45
N TYR A 104 10.33 -1.76 -19.61
CA TYR A 104 9.72 -2.08 -18.32
C TYR A 104 8.19 -2.16 -18.37
N TYR A 105 7.53 -1.92 -19.51
CA TYR A 105 6.08 -1.98 -19.64
C TYR A 105 5.45 -3.30 -19.16
N PRO A 106 6.05 -4.48 -19.35
CA PRO A 106 5.51 -5.73 -18.81
C PRO A 106 5.34 -5.70 -17.27
N GLY A 107 6.14 -4.87 -16.59
CA GLY A 107 6.08 -4.69 -15.15
C GLY A 107 4.94 -3.79 -14.65
N LEU A 108 4.23 -3.07 -15.52
CA LEU A 108 3.12 -2.20 -15.10
C LEU A 108 1.98 -2.95 -14.39
N ARG A 109 1.93 -4.27 -14.54
CA ARG A 109 1.01 -5.16 -13.81
C ARG A 109 1.18 -5.10 -12.29
N VAL A 110 2.33 -4.66 -11.77
CA VAL A 110 2.53 -4.49 -10.31
C VAL A 110 1.85 -3.24 -9.78
N VAL A 111 1.60 -2.23 -10.61
CA VAL A 111 1.12 -0.91 -10.18
C VAL A 111 -0.17 -1.00 -9.35
N PRO A 112 -1.23 -1.69 -9.78
CA PRO A 112 -2.46 -1.80 -8.97
C PRO A 112 -2.22 -2.48 -7.63
N ILE A 113 -1.39 -3.53 -7.58
CA ILE A 113 -1.09 -4.28 -6.36
C ILE A 113 -0.32 -3.40 -5.38
N VAL A 114 0.71 -2.71 -5.87
CA VAL A 114 1.52 -1.80 -5.06
C VAL A 114 0.68 -0.65 -4.53
N MET A 115 -0.15 -0.02 -5.36
CA MET A 115 -1.01 1.09 -4.93
C MET A 115 -2.01 0.68 -3.86
N LEU A 116 -2.59 -0.52 -3.96
CA LEU A 116 -3.46 -1.06 -2.91
C LEU A 116 -2.66 -1.38 -1.64
N GLY A 117 -1.45 -1.90 -1.78
CA GLY A 117 -0.53 -2.12 -0.65
C GLY A 117 -0.20 -0.82 0.08
N GLU A 118 0.11 0.25 -0.66
CA GLU A 118 0.35 1.57 -0.09
C GLU A 118 -0.91 2.16 0.58
N LEU A 119 -2.10 1.98 -0.02
CA LEU A 119 -3.36 2.38 0.61
C LEU A 119 -3.54 1.69 1.97
N PHE A 120 -3.30 0.39 2.07
CA PHE A 120 -3.36 -0.34 3.35
C PHE A 120 -2.31 0.16 4.34
N PHE A 121 -1.11 0.50 3.88
CA PHE A 121 -0.09 1.14 4.71
C PHE A 121 -0.56 2.49 5.25
N GLY A 122 -1.19 3.31 4.41
CA GLY A 122 -1.77 4.58 4.82
C GLY A 122 -2.88 4.42 5.85
N ILE A 123 -3.78 3.43 5.69
CA ILE A 123 -4.81 3.09 6.69
C ILE A 123 -4.14 2.61 7.98
N TYR A 124 -3.15 1.71 7.90
CA TYR A 124 -2.37 1.27 9.05
C TYR A 124 -1.75 2.45 9.80
N PHE A 125 -1.19 3.42 9.05
CA PHE A 125 -0.62 4.62 9.64
C PHE A 125 -1.67 5.43 10.41
N ASN A 126 -2.86 5.66 9.84
CA ASN A 126 -3.96 6.33 10.53
C ASN A 126 -4.43 5.56 11.76
N LEU A 127 -4.51 4.24 11.68
CA LEU A 127 -4.82 3.39 12.84
C LEU A 127 -3.73 3.48 13.91
N SER A 128 -2.48 3.73 13.55
CA SER A 128 -1.34 3.74 14.48
C SER A 128 -1.43 4.79 15.59
N PHE A 129 -2.31 5.77 15.45
CA PHE A 129 -2.47 6.82 16.46
C PHE A 129 -3.00 6.32 17.80
N TRP A 130 -3.79 5.25 17.82
CA TRP A 130 -4.31 4.74 19.08
C TRP A 130 -3.18 4.42 20.07
N TYR A 131 -2.12 3.74 19.67
CA TYR A 131 -1.03 3.39 20.57
C TYR A 131 -0.10 4.57 20.87
N LYS A 132 -0.04 5.59 20.00
CA LYS A 132 0.66 6.83 20.27
C LYS A 132 -0.08 7.68 21.32
N LEU A 133 -1.43 7.73 21.24
CA LEU A 133 -2.27 8.51 22.15
C LEU A 133 -2.31 7.95 23.57
N ILE A 134 -2.21 6.62 23.72
CA ILE A 134 -2.16 5.96 25.04
C ILE A 134 -0.73 5.62 25.50
N ASP A 135 0.28 6.21 24.84
CA ASP A 135 1.71 6.04 25.14
C ASP A 135 2.21 4.58 25.14
N GLN A 136 1.63 3.74 24.27
CA GLN A 136 2.01 2.35 24.07
C GLN A 136 2.71 2.12 22.72
N THR A 137 3.70 2.95 22.40
CA THR A 137 4.40 2.95 21.09
C THR A 137 5.11 1.64 20.74
N GLN A 138 5.33 0.76 21.73
CA GLN A 138 5.85 -0.59 21.52
C GLN A 138 5.01 -1.44 20.54
N TRP A 139 3.70 -1.17 20.43
CA TRP A 139 2.84 -1.85 19.45
C TRP A 139 3.26 -1.56 18.01
N GLY A 140 3.74 -0.36 17.75
CA GLY A 140 4.31 -0.01 16.46
C GLY A 140 5.53 -0.86 16.09
N ALA A 141 6.39 -1.18 17.06
CA ALA A 141 7.53 -2.08 16.86
C ALA A 141 7.07 -3.52 16.59
N TYR A 142 6.09 -4.03 17.34
CA TYR A 142 5.55 -5.37 17.11
C TYR A 142 4.93 -5.52 15.73
N PHE A 143 4.08 -4.58 15.32
CA PHE A 143 3.47 -4.62 13.98
C PHE A 143 4.50 -4.52 12.88
N SER A 144 5.49 -3.61 13.00
CA SER A 144 6.56 -3.48 12.01
C SER A 144 7.42 -4.75 11.92
N THR A 145 7.66 -5.42 13.04
CA THR A 145 8.42 -6.69 13.07
C THR A 145 7.63 -7.81 12.40
N ILE A 146 6.32 -7.93 12.69
CA ILE A 146 5.44 -8.90 12.02
C ILE A 146 5.41 -8.64 10.52
N GLY A 147 5.21 -7.37 10.13
CA GLY A 147 5.23 -6.97 8.73
C GLY A 147 6.55 -7.35 8.03
N CYS A 148 7.69 -7.08 8.69
CA CYS A 148 9.00 -7.43 8.18
C CYS A 148 9.14 -8.95 7.98
N VAL A 149 8.74 -9.76 8.95
CA VAL A 149 8.79 -11.24 8.85
C VAL A 149 7.94 -11.73 7.68
N VAL A 150 6.72 -11.20 7.52
CA VAL A 150 5.83 -11.57 6.42
C VAL A 150 6.43 -11.18 5.08
N THR A 151 6.99 -9.97 4.95
CA THR A 151 7.64 -9.51 3.72
C THR A 151 8.81 -10.42 3.35
N VAL A 152 9.69 -10.72 4.31
CA VAL A 152 10.84 -11.63 4.09
C VAL A 152 10.38 -13.02 3.65
N LEU A 153 9.44 -13.61 4.37
CA LEU A 153 8.93 -14.95 4.05
C LEU A 153 8.30 -14.98 2.65
N MET A 154 7.47 -14.01 2.33
CA MET A 154 6.82 -13.96 1.02
C MET A 154 7.82 -13.74 -0.12
N ILE A 155 8.80 -12.86 0.06
CA ILE A 155 9.85 -12.66 -0.96
C ILE A 155 10.64 -13.96 -1.15
N VAL A 156 11.11 -14.58 -0.07
CA VAL A 156 11.92 -15.82 -0.14
C VAL A 156 11.15 -16.96 -0.82
N LEU A 157 9.86 -17.11 -0.51
CA LEU A 157 9.04 -18.19 -1.05
C LEU A 157 8.55 -17.93 -2.49
N LEU A 158 8.21 -16.69 -2.80
CA LEU A 158 7.55 -16.36 -4.07
C LEU A 158 8.51 -15.82 -5.14
N ALA A 159 9.65 -15.20 -4.77
CA ALA A 159 10.54 -14.61 -5.76
C ALA A 159 11.12 -15.64 -6.75
N PRO A 160 11.49 -16.87 -6.36
CA PRO A 160 11.97 -17.85 -7.32
C PRO A 160 10.95 -18.24 -8.40
N VAL A 161 9.64 -18.13 -8.10
CA VAL A 161 8.55 -18.53 -9.00
C VAL A 161 7.97 -17.33 -9.76
N TYR A 162 7.76 -16.21 -9.07
CA TYR A 162 7.03 -15.05 -9.62
C TYR A 162 7.93 -13.84 -9.92
N GLY A 163 9.24 -13.94 -9.69
CA GLY A 163 10.19 -12.85 -9.93
C GLY A 163 9.77 -11.56 -9.22
N TYR A 164 9.80 -10.44 -9.95
CA TYR A 164 9.46 -9.11 -9.42
C TYR A 164 8.03 -8.97 -8.84
N MET A 165 7.08 -9.81 -9.30
CA MET A 165 5.71 -9.79 -8.77
C MET A 165 5.66 -10.20 -7.29
N ALA A 166 6.62 -11.00 -6.82
CA ALA A 166 6.73 -11.38 -5.42
C ALA A 166 6.89 -10.16 -4.50
N CYS A 167 7.67 -9.14 -4.92
CA CYS A 167 7.84 -7.92 -4.15
C CYS A 167 6.51 -7.15 -3.96
N ALA A 168 5.71 -7.06 -5.04
CA ALA A 168 4.40 -6.40 -4.98
C ALA A 168 3.44 -7.12 -4.04
N TRP A 169 3.33 -8.44 -4.15
CA TRP A 169 2.46 -9.24 -3.28
C TRP A 169 2.95 -9.28 -1.83
N ALA A 170 4.26 -9.31 -1.60
CA ALA A 170 4.83 -9.27 -0.26
C ALA A 170 4.49 -7.95 0.45
N SER A 171 4.69 -6.83 -0.21
CA SER A 171 4.33 -5.50 0.31
C SER A 171 2.83 -5.39 0.58
N PHE A 172 1.99 -5.82 -0.37
CA PHE A 172 0.53 -5.83 -0.22
C PHE A 172 0.08 -6.65 0.99
N ALA A 173 0.53 -7.90 1.11
CA ALA A 173 0.11 -8.79 2.19
C ALA A 173 0.62 -8.33 3.56
N SER A 174 1.86 -7.85 3.63
CA SER A 174 2.44 -7.31 4.85
C SER A 174 1.66 -6.09 5.36
N ASN A 175 1.38 -5.13 4.48
CA ASN A 175 0.67 -3.91 4.84
C ASN A 175 -0.80 -4.19 5.21
N LEU A 176 -1.46 -5.10 4.48
CA LEU A 176 -2.81 -5.58 4.80
C LEU A 176 -2.85 -6.22 6.18
N LEU A 177 -1.90 -7.11 6.49
CA LEU A 177 -1.83 -7.77 7.79
C LEU A 177 -1.58 -6.77 8.92
N MET A 178 -0.63 -5.84 8.75
CA MET A 178 -0.37 -4.79 9.75
C MET A 178 -1.62 -3.93 10.00
N MET A 179 -2.36 -3.58 8.95
CA MET A 179 -3.62 -2.85 9.04
C MET A 179 -4.66 -3.63 9.87
N ILE A 180 -4.87 -4.91 9.54
CA ILE A 180 -5.85 -5.77 10.25
C ILE A 180 -5.47 -5.93 11.71
N LEU A 181 -4.21 -6.20 12.02
CA LEU A 181 -3.74 -6.37 13.40
C LEU A 181 -3.87 -5.08 14.20
N SER A 182 -3.47 -3.94 13.62
CA SER A 182 -3.60 -2.64 14.29
C SER A 182 -5.05 -2.28 14.55
N TYR A 183 -5.96 -2.58 13.61
CA TYR A 183 -7.39 -2.39 13.81
C TYR A 183 -7.93 -3.29 14.93
N ALA A 184 -7.68 -4.60 14.86
CA ALA A 184 -8.23 -5.57 15.79
C ALA A 184 -7.78 -5.33 17.24
N ILE A 185 -6.52 -4.96 17.44
CA ILE A 185 -5.96 -4.66 18.75
C ILE A 185 -6.36 -3.26 19.19
N GLY A 186 -6.37 -2.29 18.29
CA GLY A 186 -6.78 -0.93 18.55
C GLY A 186 -8.22 -0.84 19.06
N GLN A 187 -9.16 -1.58 18.45
CA GLN A 187 -10.56 -1.62 18.89
C GLN A 187 -10.75 -2.15 20.32
N LYS A 188 -9.83 -3.00 20.81
CA LYS A 188 -9.87 -3.50 22.19
C LYS A 188 -9.30 -2.52 23.20
N LYS A 189 -8.31 -1.69 22.80
CA LYS A 189 -7.57 -0.81 23.72
C LYS A 189 -8.03 0.65 23.68
N PHE A 190 -8.43 1.11 22.50
CA PHE A 190 -8.91 2.47 22.27
C PHE A 190 -10.00 2.42 21.19
N PRO A 191 -11.24 2.09 21.56
CA PRO A 191 -12.33 1.86 20.60
C PRO A 191 -12.72 3.17 19.89
N ILE A 192 -12.54 3.19 18.56
CA ILE A 192 -13.00 4.25 17.68
C ILE A 192 -14.04 3.66 16.74
N GLN A 193 -15.18 4.32 16.60
CA GLN A 193 -16.25 3.90 15.70
C GLN A 193 -15.92 4.29 14.25
N TYR A 194 -15.08 3.50 13.58
CA TYR A 194 -14.80 3.67 12.17
C TYR A 194 -15.97 3.20 11.30
N ASP A 195 -16.31 3.96 10.26
CA ASP A 195 -17.35 3.58 9.28
C ASP A 195 -16.79 2.55 8.28
N ILE A 196 -16.57 1.32 8.79
CA ILE A 196 -16.00 0.21 7.98
C ILE A 196 -16.94 -0.16 6.83
N ARG A 197 -18.26 -0.09 7.07
CA ARG A 197 -19.24 -0.44 6.04
C ARG A 197 -19.06 0.44 4.81
N SER A 198 -18.98 1.75 4.99
CA SER A 198 -18.74 2.68 3.88
C SER A 198 -17.37 2.47 3.25
N ALA A 199 -16.33 2.24 4.05
CA ALA A 199 -14.99 1.97 3.55
C ALA A 199 -14.94 0.74 2.63
N VAL A 200 -15.57 -0.35 3.03
CA VAL A 200 -15.68 -1.58 2.23
C VAL A 200 -16.49 -1.34 0.95
N ILE A 201 -17.62 -0.64 1.06
CA ILE A 201 -18.46 -0.29 -0.13
C ILE A 201 -17.65 0.54 -1.12
N TYR A 202 -16.95 1.57 -0.67
CA TYR A 202 -16.12 2.40 -1.55
C TYR A 202 -14.97 1.61 -2.17
N GLY A 203 -14.34 0.70 -1.40
CA GLY A 203 -13.32 -0.21 -1.93
C GLY A 203 -13.85 -1.13 -3.02
N ILE A 204 -15.01 -1.76 -2.80
CA ILE A 204 -15.67 -2.61 -3.79
C ILE A 204 -16.03 -1.80 -5.04
N LEU A 205 -16.62 -0.60 -4.89
CA LEU A 205 -16.94 0.28 -5.99
C LEU A 205 -15.71 0.67 -6.81
N ALA A 206 -14.60 1.00 -6.14
CA ALA A 206 -13.35 1.33 -6.82
C ALA A 206 -12.80 0.14 -7.63
N VAL A 207 -12.86 -1.07 -7.08
CA VAL A 207 -12.46 -2.29 -7.80
C VAL A 207 -13.38 -2.57 -8.98
N LEU A 208 -14.69 -2.39 -8.83
CA LEU A 208 -15.67 -2.55 -9.92
C LEU A 208 -15.45 -1.53 -11.04
N PHE A 209 -15.22 -0.26 -10.69
CA PHE A 209 -14.90 0.76 -11.69
C PHE A 209 -13.58 0.47 -12.39
N TYR A 210 -12.56 0.02 -11.67
CA TYR A 210 -11.30 -0.42 -12.28
C TYR A 210 -11.51 -1.58 -13.25
N ALA A 211 -12.25 -2.61 -12.84
CA ALA A 211 -12.56 -3.76 -13.69
C ALA A 211 -13.38 -3.34 -14.93
N ALA A 212 -14.40 -2.49 -14.76
CA ALA A 212 -15.20 -1.98 -15.86
C ALA A 212 -14.37 -1.15 -16.85
N GLY A 213 -13.41 -0.38 -16.38
CA GLY A 213 -12.49 0.38 -17.24
C GLY A 213 -11.47 -0.49 -18.00
N MET A 214 -11.22 -1.70 -17.52
CA MET A 214 -10.36 -2.67 -18.22
C MET A 214 -11.07 -3.43 -19.35
N LEU A 215 -12.40 -3.63 -19.27
CA LEU A 215 -13.16 -4.40 -20.26
C LEU A 215 -12.98 -3.88 -21.70
N PRO A 216 -13.11 -2.57 -21.99
CA PRO A 216 -12.91 -2.04 -23.35
C PRO A 216 -11.48 -2.21 -23.88
N ARG A 217 -10.48 -2.30 -22.98
CA ARG A 217 -9.08 -2.51 -23.35
C ARG A 217 -8.80 -3.94 -23.80
N ILE A 218 -9.42 -4.90 -23.14
CA ILE A 218 -9.30 -6.34 -23.49
C ILE A 218 -9.88 -6.56 -24.87
N ASP A 219 -11.06 -6.02 -25.18
CA ASP A 219 -11.69 -6.14 -26.49
C ASP A 219 -10.86 -5.51 -27.61
N SER A 220 -10.21 -4.37 -27.34
CA SER A 220 -9.34 -3.72 -28.32
C SER A 220 -8.03 -4.46 -28.59
N GLU A 221 -7.49 -5.20 -27.63
CA GLU A 221 -6.31 -6.06 -27.83
C GLU A 221 -6.70 -7.34 -28.60
N ILE A 222 -7.85 -7.95 -28.31
CA ILE A 222 -8.34 -9.13 -29.02
C ILE A 222 -8.62 -8.79 -30.49
N LEU A 223 -9.19 -7.61 -30.78
CA LEU A 223 -9.45 -7.16 -32.14
C LEU A 223 -8.17 -6.81 -32.94
N ARG A 224 -7.03 -6.57 -32.29
CA ARG A 224 -5.74 -6.33 -32.93
C ARG A 224 -4.95 -7.63 -33.23
N LEU A 225 -5.31 -8.72 -32.60
CA LEU A 225 -4.63 -10.02 -32.74
C LEU A 225 -5.37 -10.99 -33.67
N GLY A 226 -6.56 -10.67 -34.15
CA GLY A 226 -7.33 -11.38 -35.15
C GLY A 226 -7.32 -10.67 -36.48
#